data_44b5b5d8d398e9f011c3a50369818134
#
_entry.id   44b5b5d8d398e9f011c3a50369818134
#
_cell.length_a   1.000
_cell.length_b   1.000
_cell.length_c   1.000
_cell.angle_alpha   90.00
_cell.angle_beta   90.00
_cell.angle_gamma   90.00
#
_symmetry.space_group_name_H-M   'P 1'
#
loop_
_entity.id
_entity.type
_entity.pdbx_description
1 polymer ?
#
loop_
_entity_poly.entity_id
_entity_poly.type
_entity_poly.pdbx_seq_one_letter_code
_entity_poly.pdbx_strand_id
1 'polypeptide(L)'
;MDTAREPAGAGIPWARALGEAAFAAVVAVALFAAGSTLRLRFNPAVLICPVPMVLVAIRQGVRVGLPMVGLAAAVVAAAHMPGAAALAFVLEIGVPALVLGLCLRHNVALEWTVVLGAASLCAAFLLGLGVRAGGLDGLGPAYQEVRTEIDGNLQEAQQFYESLGAQGDLAAAGEAAGTLRVFAGRALPGLLAAGNLLAAAAISALAMVLAARTVGTGTPAFTWTLPEGMVWAFIGAGAAALAPWGPWRLLGLNALLVILALYFLQGLSIVGFFFRRLEFPWYIRWLAALVAVVWPPLTLLVVTGTIAVGVFDVWVAFRRLDAPRSSGTAR
;
A
#
# COMPACT_ATOMS: atom_id res chain seq x y z
N MET A 1 -10.80 -52.47 1.54
CA MET A 1 -10.98 -51.04 1.85
C MET A 1 -9.80 -50.29 1.20
N ASP A 2 -9.96 -50.05 -0.11
CA ASP A 2 -8.91 -49.45 -0.96
C ASP A 2 -8.91 -47.95 -0.77
N THR A 3 -7.87 -47.43 -0.11
CA THR A 3 -7.59 -45.99 -0.08
C THR A 3 -7.01 -45.64 -1.44
N ALA A 4 -7.86 -45.17 -2.36
CA ALA A 4 -7.43 -44.56 -3.59
C ALA A 4 -6.49 -43.37 -3.24
N ARG A 5 -5.18 -43.57 -3.43
CA ARG A 5 -4.18 -42.52 -3.45
C ARG A 5 -4.52 -41.61 -4.64
N GLU A 6 -4.97 -40.37 -4.36
CA GLU A 6 -5.00 -39.34 -5.38
C GLU A 6 -3.62 -39.24 -6.04
N PRO A 7 -3.53 -39.14 -7.35
CA PRO A 7 -2.26 -38.96 -8.04
C PRO A 7 -1.74 -37.54 -7.71
N ALA A 8 -0.81 -37.45 -6.76
CA ALA A 8 0.02 -36.29 -6.58
C ALA A 8 0.82 -36.08 -7.87
N GLY A 9 0.38 -35.12 -8.72
CA GLY A 9 1.20 -34.77 -9.87
C GLY A 9 0.47 -34.41 -11.16
N ALA A 10 -0.76 -33.91 -11.12
CA ALA A 10 -1.30 -33.18 -12.27
C ALA A 10 -0.61 -31.81 -12.33
N GLY A 11 0.65 -31.78 -12.78
CA GLY A 11 1.37 -30.54 -13.07
C GLY A 11 0.51 -29.70 -14.00
N ILE A 12 0.29 -28.46 -13.61
CA ILE A 12 -0.43 -27.48 -14.44
C ILE A 12 0.25 -27.53 -15.81
N PRO A 13 -0.51 -27.77 -16.89
CA PRO A 13 0.11 -27.84 -18.21
C PRO A 13 0.86 -26.54 -18.45
N TRP A 14 2.17 -26.64 -18.69
CA TRP A 14 3.07 -25.49 -18.86
C TRP A 14 2.53 -24.44 -19.83
N ALA A 15 1.81 -24.89 -20.87
CA ALA A 15 1.16 -23.99 -21.83
C ALA A 15 0.16 -23.05 -21.16
N ARG A 16 -0.63 -23.52 -20.19
CA ARG A 16 -1.59 -22.70 -19.46
C ARG A 16 -0.87 -21.72 -18.52
N ALA A 17 0.15 -22.19 -17.81
CA ALA A 17 0.93 -21.35 -16.91
C ALA A 17 1.65 -20.22 -17.67
N LEU A 18 2.22 -20.50 -18.82
CA LEU A 18 2.85 -19.51 -19.71
C LEU A 18 1.81 -18.54 -20.29
N GLY A 19 0.62 -19.03 -20.68
CA GLY A 19 -0.46 -18.16 -21.15
C GLY A 19 -0.94 -17.18 -20.08
N GLU A 20 -1.13 -17.62 -18.84
CA GLU A 20 -1.48 -16.76 -17.70
C GLU A 20 -0.38 -15.74 -17.42
N ALA A 21 0.88 -16.13 -17.46
CA ALA A 21 2.03 -15.25 -17.26
C ALA A 21 2.15 -14.19 -18.36
N ALA A 22 2.00 -14.60 -19.64
CA ALA A 22 2.03 -13.67 -20.77
C ALA A 22 0.88 -12.65 -20.68
N PHE A 23 -0.32 -13.10 -20.38
CA PHE A 23 -1.48 -12.23 -20.20
C PHE A 23 -1.26 -11.23 -19.06
N ALA A 24 -0.79 -11.70 -17.90
CA ALA A 24 -0.49 -10.84 -16.75
C ALA A 24 0.60 -9.81 -17.06
N ALA A 25 1.64 -10.22 -17.80
CA ALA A 25 2.71 -9.31 -18.24
C ALA A 25 2.16 -8.21 -19.17
N VAL A 26 1.34 -8.57 -20.16
CA VAL A 26 0.73 -7.61 -21.09
C VAL A 26 -0.18 -6.63 -20.35
N VAL A 27 -1.03 -7.12 -19.45
CA VAL A 27 -1.93 -6.26 -18.65
C VAL A 27 -1.13 -5.32 -17.76
N ALA A 28 -0.09 -5.81 -17.08
CA ALA A 28 0.76 -4.98 -16.24
C ALA A 28 1.49 -3.89 -17.04
N VAL A 29 2.05 -4.25 -18.22
CA VAL A 29 2.70 -3.27 -19.10
C VAL A 29 1.70 -2.25 -19.65
N ALA A 30 0.51 -2.67 -20.04
CA ALA A 30 -0.54 -1.76 -20.51
C ALA A 30 -0.96 -0.76 -19.42
N LEU A 31 -1.13 -1.22 -18.18
CA LEU A 31 -1.43 -0.38 -17.03
C LEU A 31 -0.28 0.59 -16.70
N PHE A 32 0.97 0.12 -16.80
CA PHE A 32 2.15 0.94 -16.61
C PHE A 32 2.25 2.04 -17.68
N ALA A 33 2.08 1.68 -18.95
CA ALA A 33 2.07 2.63 -20.06
C ALA A 33 0.92 3.64 -19.96
N ALA A 34 -0.29 3.18 -19.62
CA ALA A 34 -1.42 4.06 -19.36
C ALA A 34 -1.13 5.01 -18.20
N GLY A 35 -0.51 4.51 -17.13
CA GLY A 35 -0.11 5.31 -15.99
C GLY A 35 0.91 6.39 -16.32
N SER A 36 1.86 6.10 -17.19
CA SER A 36 2.89 7.06 -17.63
C SER A 36 2.36 8.11 -18.61
N THR A 37 1.32 7.78 -19.39
CA THR A 37 0.73 8.68 -20.41
C THR A 37 -0.41 9.53 -19.85
N LEU A 38 -1.25 8.95 -19.00
CA LEU A 38 -2.31 9.66 -18.30
C LEU A 38 -1.67 10.41 -17.12
N ARG A 39 -1.34 11.68 -17.29
CA ARG A 39 -0.86 12.56 -16.20
C ARG A 39 -1.97 12.80 -15.16
N LEU A 40 -2.55 11.72 -14.64
CA LEU A 40 -3.54 11.81 -13.59
C LEU A 40 -2.85 12.18 -12.27
N ARG A 41 -3.34 13.18 -11.60
CA ARG A 41 -2.87 13.63 -10.27
C ARG A 41 -2.83 12.51 -9.24
N PHE A 42 -3.81 11.61 -9.30
CA PHE A 42 -3.87 10.36 -8.57
C PHE A 42 -3.94 9.22 -9.58
N ASN A 43 -2.87 8.45 -9.71
CA ASN A 43 -2.78 7.39 -10.71
C ASN A 43 -3.07 6.02 -10.06
N PRO A 44 -4.35 5.58 -10.01
CA PRO A 44 -4.71 4.28 -9.44
C PRO A 44 -4.12 3.11 -10.25
N ALA A 45 -3.69 3.34 -11.48
CA ALA A 45 -3.07 2.32 -12.32
C ALA A 45 -1.77 1.79 -11.68
N VAL A 46 -1.02 2.63 -10.96
CA VAL A 46 0.19 2.20 -10.24
C VAL A 46 -0.13 1.18 -9.15
N LEU A 47 -1.26 1.33 -8.45
CA LEU A 47 -1.70 0.35 -7.43
C LEU A 47 -2.24 -0.93 -8.05
N ILE A 48 -2.86 -0.85 -9.23
CA ILE A 48 -3.48 -2.00 -9.89
C ILE A 48 -2.46 -2.77 -10.73
N CYS A 49 -1.44 -2.08 -11.26
CA CYS A 49 -0.43 -2.63 -12.15
C CYS A 49 0.27 -3.91 -11.62
N PRO A 50 0.69 -4.01 -10.34
CA PRO A 50 1.34 -5.21 -9.81
C PRO A 50 0.38 -6.40 -9.64
N VAL A 51 -0.93 -6.16 -9.50
CA VAL A 51 -1.91 -7.18 -9.09
C VAL A 51 -1.95 -8.40 -10.01
N PRO A 52 -2.00 -8.30 -11.35
CA PRO A 52 -1.96 -9.46 -12.23
C PRO A 52 -0.70 -10.32 -12.01
N MET A 53 0.44 -9.67 -11.76
CA MET A 53 1.71 -10.35 -11.53
C MET A 53 1.73 -11.04 -10.15
N VAL A 54 1.17 -10.40 -9.12
CA VAL A 54 0.96 -11.01 -7.79
C VAL A 54 0.10 -12.26 -7.89
N LEU A 55 -0.99 -12.23 -8.67
CA LEU A 55 -1.87 -13.38 -8.86
C LEU A 55 -1.15 -14.57 -9.52
N VAL A 56 -0.32 -14.32 -10.52
CA VAL A 56 0.51 -15.36 -11.14
C VAL A 56 1.52 -15.91 -10.14
N ALA A 57 2.18 -15.03 -9.35
CA ALA A 57 3.14 -15.46 -8.34
C ALA A 57 2.48 -16.31 -7.23
N ILE A 58 1.25 -15.98 -6.81
CA ILE A 58 0.47 -16.81 -5.87
C ILE A 58 0.22 -18.20 -6.44
N ARG A 59 -0.20 -18.30 -7.70
CA ARG A 59 -0.60 -19.56 -8.32
C ARG A 59 0.58 -20.42 -8.75
N GLN A 60 1.52 -19.82 -9.46
CA GLN A 60 2.59 -20.50 -10.18
C GLN A 60 3.96 -20.43 -9.44
N GLY A 61 4.10 -19.51 -8.50
CA GLY A 61 5.34 -19.29 -7.75
C GLY A 61 6.45 -18.62 -8.57
N VAL A 62 7.67 -18.67 -8.03
CA VAL A 62 8.85 -17.98 -8.59
C VAL A 62 9.26 -18.52 -9.96
N ARG A 63 9.04 -19.81 -10.22
CA ARG A 63 9.45 -20.47 -11.49
C ARG A 63 8.79 -19.86 -12.72
N VAL A 64 7.57 -19.38 -12.59
CA VAL A 64 6.82 -18.71 -13.67
C VAL A 64 6.81 -17.20 -13.46
N GLY A 65 6.77 -16.74 -12.20
CA GLY A 65 6.75 -15.32 -11.88
C GLY A 65 8.01 -14.57 -12.33
N LEU A 66 9.20 -15.17 -12.17
CA LEU A 66 10.44 -14.51 -12.57
C LEU A 66 10.56 -14.34 -14.10
N PRO A 67 10.36 -15.37 -14.94
CA PRO A 67 10.30 -15.20 -16.39
C PRO A 67 9.23 -14.19 -16.84
N MET A 68 8.08 -14.15 -16.16
CA MET A 68 7.02 -13.17 -16.44
C MET A 68 7.50 -11.73 -16.25
N VAL A 69 8.22 -11.44 -15.15
CA VAL A 69 8.82 -10.10 -14.92
C VAL A 69 9.82 -9.77 -16.04
N GLY A 70 10.67 -10.74 -16.42
CA GLY A 70 11.62 -10.57 -17.52
C GLY A 70 10.93 -10.30 -18.86
N LEU A 71 9.86 -11.03 -19.17
CA LEU A 71 9.06 -10.80 -20.37
C LEU A 71 8.42 -9.42 -20.37
N ALA A 72 7.82 -9.00 -19.27
CA ALA A 72 7.23 -7.68 -19.16
C ALA A 72 8.28 -6.56 -19.34
N ALA A 73 9.44 -6.71 -18.71
CA ALA A 73 10.55 -5.79 -18.89
C ALA A 73 11.04 -5.72 -20.35
N ALA A 74 11.13 -6.87 -21.04
CA ALA A 74 11.49 -6.93 -22.45
C ALA A 74 10.44 -6.21 -23.33
N VAL A 75 9.16 -6.35 -23.04
CA VAL A 75 8.08 -5.64 -23.74
C VAL A 75 8.18 -4.12 -23.51
N VAL A 76 8.45 -3.67 -22.27
CA VAL A 76 8.67 -2.25 -21.97
C VAL A 76 9.87 -1.71 -22.75
N ALA A 77 10.98 -2.46 -22.79
CA ALA A 77 12.16 -2.07 -23.56
C ALA A 77 11.89 -1.99 -25.08
N ALA A 78 11.13 -2.98 -25.61
CA ALA A 78 10.78 -3.04 -27.03
C ALA A 78 9.79 -1.93 -27.46
N ALA A 79 8.99 -1.41 -26.53
CA ALA A 79 8.06 -0.31 -26.77
C ALA A 79 8.75 1.06 -26.97
N HIS A 80 10.04 1.09 -27.20
CA HIS A 80 10.87 2.29 -27.42
C HIS A 80 10.83 3.27 -26.23
N MET A 81 10.51 2.76 -25.05
CA MET A 81 10.67 3.53 -23.83
C MET A 81 12.15 3.65 -23.45
N PRO A 82 12.58 4.74 -22.78
CA PRO A 82 13.97 4.85 -22.32
C PRO A 82 14.42 3.59 -21.58
N GLY A 83 15.65 3.11 -21.80
CA GLY A 83 16.15 1.88 -21.16
C GLY A 83 16.01 1.85 -19.64
N ALA A 84 16.05 3.04 -19.01
CA ALA A 84 15.74 3.22 -17.61
C ALA A 84 14.30 2.81 -17.22
N ALA A 85 13.32 2.90 -18.14
CA ALA A 85 11.93 2.55 -17.87
C ALA A 85 11.75 1.04 -17.66
N ALA A 86 12.47 0.20 -18.41
CA ALA A 86 12.41 -1.25 -18.20
C ALA A 86 12.99 -1.64 -16.84
N LEU A 87 14.09 -1.01 -16.42
CA LEU A 87 14.67 -1.22 -15.10
C LEU A 87 13.74 -0.71 -13.99
N ALA A 88 13.16 0.48 -14.17
CA ALA A 88 12.17 1.02 -13.24
C ALA A 88 10.96 0.08 -13.10
N PHE A 89 10.43 -0.45 -14.21
CA PHE A 89 9.35 -1.44 -14.20
C PHE A 89 9.72 -2.68 -13.38
N VAL A 90 10.91 -3.24 -13.58
CA VAL A 90 11.37 -4.42 -12.82
C VAL A 90 11.46 -4.09 -11.34
N LEU A 91 12.09 -2.98 -10.98
CA LEU A 91 12.31 -2.60 -9.59
C LEU A 91 11.01 -2.20 -8.88
N GLU A 92 10.23 -1.31 -9.48
CA GLU A 92 9.07 -0.69 -8.82
C GLU A 92 7.79 -1.54 -8.88
N ILE A 93 7.68 -2.46 -9.86
CA ILE A 93 6.49 -3.28 -10.07
C ILE A 93 6.81 -4.75 -9.97
N GLY A 94 7.81 -5.23 -10.72
CA GLY A 94 8.11 -6.66 -10.82
C GLY A 94 8.58 -7.27 -9.51
N VAL A 95 9.58 -6.68 -8.87
CA VAL A 95 10.14 -7.19 -7.60
C VAL A 95 9.10 -7.14 -6.47
N PRO A 96 8.40 -6.02 -6.20
CA PRO A 96 7.36 -6.00 -5.18
C PRO A 96 6.22 -6.98 -5.46
N ALA A 97 5.80 -7.15 -6.72
CA ALA A 97 4.79 -8.13 -7.08
C ALA A 97 5.22 -9.57 -6.76
N LEU A 98 6.48 -9.92 -7.03
CA LEU A 98 7.02 -11.23 -6.66
C LEU A 98 7.10 -11.40 -5.14
N VAL A 99 7.59 -10.41 -4.42
CA VAL A 99 7.68 -10.46 -2.94
C VAL A 99 6.29 -10.69 -2.34
N LEU A 100 5.31 -9.85 -2.70
CA LEU A 100 3.95 -9.96 -2.20
C LEU A 100 3.31 -11.30 -2.59
N GLY A 101 3.45 -11.71 -3.85
CA GLY A 101 2.87 -12.95 -4.35
C GLY A 101 3.45 -14.19 -3.67
N LEU A 102 4.76 -14.22 -3.43
CA LEU A 102 5.43 -15.33 -2.74
C LEU A 102 5.07 -15.37 -1.26
N CYS A 103 5.03 -14.23 -0.57
CA CYS A 103 4.59 -14.17 0.82
C CYS A 103 3.16 -14.72 0.96
N LEU A 104 2.23 -14.29 0.10
CA LEU A 104 0.86 -14.78 0.10
C LEU A 104 0.77 -16.27 -0.25
N ARG A 105 1.57 -16.75 -1.22
CA ARG A 105 1.65 -18.16 -1.58
C ARG A 105 2.10 -19.05 -0.43
N HIS A 106 3.07 -18.59 0.35
CA HIS A 106 3.62 -19.33 1.50
C HIS A 106 2.84 -19.09 2.79
N ASN A 107 1.66 -18.47 2.72
CA ASN A 107 0.82 -18.15 3.87
C ASN A 107 1.55 -17.37 4.97
N VAL A 108 2.48 -16.50 4.56
CA VAL A 108 3.10 -15.55 5.49
C VAL A 108 2.01 -14.65 6.07
N ALA A 109 2.06 -14.37 7.37
CA ALA A 109 1.09 -13.49 8.00
C ALA A 109 0.96 -12.16 7.25
N LEU A 110 -0.26 -11.64 7.14
CA LEU A 110 -0.56 -10.46 6.31
C LEU A 110 0.29 -9.25 6.72
N GLU A 111 0.51 -9.08 8.01
CA GLU A 111 1.33 -8.00 8.58
C GLU A 111 2.76 -8.04 8.03
N TRP A 112 3.38 -9.22 8.05
CA TRP A 112 4.73 -9.41 7.49
C TRP A 112 4.75 -9.30 5.98
N THR A 113 3.71 -9.80 5.29
CA THR A 113 3.58 -9.66 3.84
C THR A 113 3.57 -8.20 3.44
N VAL A 114 2.77 -7.37 4.12
CA VAL A 114 2.67 -5.94 3.84
C VAL A 114 3.96 -5.20 4.18
N VAL A 115 4.59 -5.52 5.32
CA VAL A 115 5.88 -4.91 5.72
C VAL A 115 6.99 -5.25 4.71
N LEU A 116 7.11 -6.52 4.30
CA LEU A 116 8.09 -6.94 3.30
C LEU A 116 7.81 -6.32 1.92
N GLY A 117 6.53 -6.24 1.54
CA GLY A 117 6.10 -5.55 0.32
C GLY A 117 6.44 -4.07 0.36
N ALA A 118 6.15 -3.38 1.44
CA ALA A 118 6.51 -1.97 1.63
C ALA A 118 8.02 -1.76 1.62
N ALA A 119 8.78 -2.62 2.30
CA ALA A 119 10.23 -2.56 2.29
C ALA A 119 10.80 -2.75 0.87
N SER A 120 10.22 -3.67 0.07
CA SER A 120 10.63 -3.87 -1.33
C SER A 120 10.32 -2.65 -2.20
N LEU A 121 9.17 -1.99 -1.99
CA LEU A 121 8.82 -0.74 -2.68
C LEU A 121 9.76 0.41 -2.30
N CYS A 122 10.07 0.55 -1.01
CA CYS A 122 11.04 1.55 -0.55
C CYS A 122 12.45 1.30 -1.12
N ALA A 123 12.90 0.04 -1.11
CA ALA A 123 14.19 -0.33 -1.69
C ALA A 123 14.22 -0.06 -3.20
N ALA A 124 13.15 -0.40 -3.93
CA ALA A 124 12.99 -0.12 -5.34
C ALA A 124 13.06 1.39 -5.64
N PHE A 125 12.37 2.20 -4.85
CA PHE A 125 12.41 3.65 -4.98
C PHE A 125 13.84 4.20 -4.77
N LEU A 126 14.53 3.77 -3.70
CA LEU A 126 15.90 4.20 -3.42
C LEU A 126 16.89 3.76 -4.51
N LEU A 127 16.76 2.51 -5.00
CA LEU A 127 17.58 2.01 -6.10
C LEU A 127 17.29 2.78 -7.39
N GLY A 128 16.02 3.02 -7.72
CA GLY A 128 15.61 3.82 -8.88
C GLY A 128 16.16 5.24 -8.79
N LEU A 129 16.14 5.84 -7.62
CA LEU A 129 16.73 7.15 -7.37
C LEU A 129 18.25 7.12 -7.60
N GLY A 130 18.95 6.11 -7.06
CA GLY A 130 20.39 5.93 -7.24
C GLY A 130 20.79 5.74 -8.70
N VAL A 131 20.01 4.97 -9.47
CA VAL A 131 20.24 4.76 -10.91
C VAL A 131 20.06 6.07 -11.70
N ARG A 132 19.00 6.83 -11.43
CA ARG A 132 18.76 8.15 -12.06
C ARG A 132 19.85 9.15 -11.71
N ALA A 133 20.33 9.10 -10.48
CA ALA A 133 21.38 9.97 -9.97
C ALA A 133 22.79 9.67 -10.50
N GLY A 134 22.98 8.54 -11.20
CA GLY A 134 24.29 8.10 -11.66
C GLY A 134 25.22 7.65 -10.52
N GLY A 135 24.69 7.34 -9.36
CA GLY A 135 25.41 6.87 -8.15
C GLY A 135 25.04 7.64 -6.89
N LEU A 136 25.79 7.39 -5.81
CA LEU A 136 25.52 7.97 -4.50
C LEU A 136 25.69 9.51 -4.46
N ASP A 137 26.62 10.05 -5.24
CA ASP A 137 26.88 11.50 -5.31
C ASP A 137 25.72 12.29 -5.91
N GLY A 138 24.93 11.65 -6.78
CA GLY A 138 23.74 12.25 -7.40
C GLY A 138 22.46 12.14 -6.58
N LEU A 139 22.46 11.43 -5.46
CA LEU A 139 21.26 11.23 -4.63
C LEU A 139 20.69 12.54 -4.09
N GLY A 140 21.56 13.51 -3.75
CA GLY A 140 21.12 14.82 -3.28
C GLY A 140 20.29 15.58 -4.34
N PRO A 141 20.80 15.81 -5.55
CA PRO A 141 20.04 16.39 -6.65
C PRO A 141 18.73 15.62 -6.96
N ALA A 142 18.79 14.29 -7.05
CA ALA A 142 17.62 13.48 -7.36
C ALA A 142 16.54 13.57 -6.24
N TYR A 143 16.95 13.66 -4.97
CA TYR A 143 16.03 13.92 -3.86
C TYR A 143 15.38 15.30 -3.96
N GLN A 144 16.13 16.32 -4.39
CA GLN A 144 15.57 17.66 -4.61
C GLN A 144 14.57 17.67 -5.77
N GLU A 145 14.80 16.89 -6.83
CA GLU A 145 13.84 16.72 -7.93
C GLU A 145 12.51 16.15 -7.44
N VAL A 146 12.54 15.06 -6.65
CA VAL A 146 11.34 14.48 -6.03
C VAL A 146 10.63 15.50 -5.13
N ARG A 147 11.38 16.27 -4.37
CA ARG A 147 10.82 17.34 -3.53
C ARG A 147 10.14 18.42 -4.34
N THR A 148 10.74 18.84 -5.45
CA THR A 148 10.18 19.84 -6.36
C THR A 148 8.88 19.33 -7.00
N GLU A 149 8.83 18.05 -7.37
CA GLU A 149 7.62 17.41 -7.90
C GLU A 149 6.47 17.40 -6.86
N ILE A 150 6.79 17.07 -5.61
CA ILE A 150 5.80 17.13 -4.51
C ILE A 150 5.32 18.57 -4.28
N ASP A 151 6.23 19.54 -4.27
CA ASP A 151 5.87 20.95 -4.14
C ASP A 151 4.95 21.40 -5.28
N GLY A 152 5.22 20.97 -6.52
CA GLY A 152 4.35 21.19 -7.67
C GLY A 152 2.94 20.61 -7.49
N ASN A 153 2.86 19.35 -7.06
CA ASN A 153 1.58 18.67 -6.80
C ASN A 153 0.77 19.36 -5.69
N LEU A 154 1.44 19.87 -4.65
CA LEU A 154 0.78 20.64 -3.58
C LEU A 154 0.22 21.98 -4.08
N GLN A 155 0.98 22.68 -4.94
CA GLN A 155 0.50 23.92 -5.56
C GLN A 155 -0.71 23.69 -6.46
N GLU A 156 -0.67 22.63 -7.27
CA GLU A 156 -1.81 22.29 -8.12
C GLU A 156 -3.04 21.88 -7.30
N ALA A 157 -2.86 21.13 -6.22
CA ALA A 157 -3.95 20.80 -5.31
C ALA A 157 -4.57 22.07 -4.70
N GLN A 158 -3.74 23.03 -4.29
CA GLN A 158 -4.20 24.32 -3.77
C GLN A 158 -5.03 25.07 -4.82
N GLN A 159 -4.52 25.21 -6.06
CA GLN A 159 -5.25 25.86 -7.15
C GLN A 159 -6.59 25.18 -7.45
N PHE A 160 -6.65 23.85 -7.36
CA PHE A 160 -7.88 23.11 -7.54
C PHE A 160 -8.92 23.45 -6.46
N TYR A 161 -8.52 23.51 -5.18
CA TYR A 161 -9.43 23.90 -4.10
C TYR A 161 -9.89 25.35 -4.22
N GLU A 162 -9.02 26.27 -4.63
CA GLU A 162 -9.37 27.66 -4.93
C GLU A 162 -10.42 27.75 -6.07
N SER A 163 -10.26 26.92 -7.11
CA SER A 163 -11.21 26.87 -8.24
C SER A 163 -12.60 26.36 -7.87
N LEU A 164 -12.70 25.56 -6.78
CA LEU A 164 -13.98 25.08 -6.25
C LEU A 164 -14.71 26.12 -5.38
N GLY A 165 -14.22 27.35 -5.33
CA GLY A 165 -14.87 28.43 -4.60
C GLY A 165 -14.65 28.41 -3.09
N ALA A 166 -13.64 27.67 -2.62
CA ALA A 166 -13.19 27.70 -1.22
C ALA A 166 -12.49 29.03 -0.91
N GLN A 167 -13.20 30.15 -1.12
CA GLN A 167 -12.70 31.51 -0.91
C GLN A 167 -12.72 31.95 0.57
N GLY A 168 -12.61 30.99 1.49
CA GLY A 168 -12.35 31.31 2.89
C GLY A 168 -10.91 31.75 3.05
N ASP A 169 -10.70 32.92 3.60
CA ASP A 169 -9.43 33.52 4.05
C ASP A 169 -8.15 33.03 3.31
N LEU A 170 -7.95 33.56 2.08
CA LEU A 170 -6.80 33.21 1.22
C LEU A 170 -5.45 33.38 1.91
N ALA A 171 -5.35 34.29 2.90
CA ALA A 171 -4.13 34.49 3.68
C ALA A 171 -3.87 33.31 4.60
N ALA A 172 -4.89 32.84 5.33
CA ALA A 172 -4.77 31.66 6.20
C ALA A 172 -4.51 30.39 5.40
N ALA A 173 -5.13 30.24 4.22
CA ALA A 173 -4.87 29.13 3.31
C ALA A 173 -3.43 29.13 2.76
N GLY A 174 -2.89 30.30 2.43
CA GLY A 174 -1.50 30.48 1.99
C GLY A 174 -0.49 30.15 3.09
N GLU A 175 -0.74 30.56 4.34
CA GLU A 175 0.10 30.25 5.49
C GLU A 175 0.05 28.75 5.82
N ALA A 176 -1.14 28.15 5.79
CA ALA A 176 -1.32 26.71 5.96
C ALA A 176 -0.59 25.91 4.88
N ALA A 177 -0.67 26.33 3.61
CA ALA A 177 0.04 25.69 2.50
C ALA A 177 1.57 25.79 2.66
N GLY A 178 2.08 26.96 3.10
CA GLY A 178 3.50 27.15 3.41
C GLY A 178 3.97 26.22 4.54
N THR A 179 3.19 26.11 5.60
CA THR A 179 3.47 25.21 6.72
C THR A 179 3.45 23.75 6.27
N LEU A 180 2.45 23.35 5.47
CA LEU A 180 2.34 22.01 4.91
C LEU A 180 3.53 21.66 4.00
N ARG A 181 3.99 22.61 3.19
CA ARG A 181 5.17 22.41 2.33
C ARG A 181 6.44 22.16 3.14
N VAL A 182 6.70 22.98 4.19
CA VAL A 182 7.84 22.76 5.08
C VAL A 182 7.74 21.42 5.81
N PHE A 183 6.55 21.08 6.27
CA PHE A 183 6.27 19.78 6.91
C PHE A 183 6.52 18.64 5.92
N ALA A 184 5.93 18.67 4.73
CA ALA A 184 6.07 17.63 3.71
C ALA A 184 7.55 17.41 3.34
N GLY A 185 8.34 18.46 3.17
CA GLY A 185 9.77 18.34 2.88
C GLY A 185 10.58 17.66 4.00
N ARG A 186 10.21 17.85 5.27
CA ARG A 186 10.86 17.19 6.41
C ARG A 186 10.35 15.77 6.66
N ALA A 187 9.09 15.54 6.36
CA ALA A 187 8.37 14.29 6.57
C ALA A 187 8.44 13.34 5.35
N LEU A 188 9.10 13.74 4.28
CA LEU A 188 9.13 13.02 3.01
C LEU A 188 9.52 11.54 3.14
N PRO A 189 10.59 11.15 3.84
CA PRO A 189 10.92 9.74 3.99
C PRO A 189 9.81 8.94 4.69
N GLY A 190 9.22 9.48 5.75
CA GLY A 190 8.11 8.87 6.48
C GLY A 190 6.84 8.79 5.64
N LEU A 191 6.52 9.82 4.87
CA LEU A 191 5.37 9.84 3.95
C LEU A 191 5.53 8.80 2.85
N LEU A 192 6.72 8.67 2.25
CA LEU A 192 7.01 7.64 1.25
C LEU A 192 6.90 6.23 1.86
N ALA A 193 7.47 6.02 3.03
CA ALA A 193 7.38 4.71 3.70
C ALA A 193 5.94 4.36 4.09
N ALA A 194 5.18 5.31 4.64
CA ALA A 194 3.77 5.15 4.98
C ALA A 194 2.92 4.89 3.71
N GLY A 195 3.14 5.65 2.64
CA GLY A 195 2.48 5.47 1.35
C GLY A 195 2.75 4.08 0.76
N ASN A 196 3.99 3.62 0.76
CA ASN A 196 4.36 2.28 0.30
C ASN A 196 3.75 1.17 1.17
N LEU A 197 3.61 1.40 2.48
CA LEU A 197 2.93 0.47 3.38
C LEU A 197 1.44 0.33 3.01
N LEU A 198 0.77 1.45 2.80
CA LEU A 198 -0.64 1.46 2.38
C LEU A 198 -0.82 0.85 0.99
N ALA A 199 0.09 1.13 0.06
CA ALA A 199 0.09 0.53 -1.27
C ALA A 199 0.26 -0.99 -1.22
N ALA A 200 1.24 -1.50 -0.47
CA ALA A 200 1.45 -2.94 -0.29
C ALA A 200 0.24 -3.62 0.35
N ALA A 201 -0.41 -2.97 1.33
CA ALA A 201 -1.64 -3.47 1.95
C ALA A 201 -2.81 -3.52 0.95
N ALA A 202 -3.00 -2.48 0.15
CA ALA A 202 -4.06 -2.40 -0.87
C ALA A 202 -3.85 -3.45 -1.97
N ILE A 203 -2.62 -3.60 -2.48
CA ILE A 203 -2.26 -4.61 -3.49
C ILE A 203 -2.52 -6.01 -2.94
N SER A 204 -2.07 -6.30 -1.70
CA SER A 204 -2.27 -7.59 -1.04
C SER A 204 -3.75 -7.91 -0.84
N ALA A 205 -4.53 -6.95 -0.35
CA ALA A 205 -5.97 -7.10 -0.13
C ALA A 205 -6.70 -7.38 -1.46
N LEU A 206 -6.40 -6.61 -2.50
CA LEU A 206 -6.99 -6.80 -3.83
C LEU A 206 -6.61 -8.16 -4.43
N ALA A 207 -5.34 -8.55 -4.33
CA ALA A 207 -4.87 -9.84 -4.82
C ALA A 207 -5.55 -11.01 -4.09
N MET A 208 -5.70 -10.94 -2.76
CA MET A 208 -6.41 -11.96 -1.98
C MET A 208 -7.88 -12.07 -2.38
N VAL A 209 -8.58 -10.95 -2.56
CA VAL A 209 -9.98 -10.94 -2.99
C VAL A 209 -10.14 -11.57 -4.38
N LEU A 210 -9.27 -11.22 -5.32
CA LEU A 210 -9.31 -11.76 -6.68
C LEU A 210 -8.90 -13.25 -6.71
N ALA A 211 -7.89 -13.65 -5.95
CA ALA A 211 -7.49 -15.05 -5.83
C ALA A 211 -8.63 -15.90 -5.24
N ALA A 212 -9.30 -15.45 -4.18
CA ALA A 212 -10.42 -16.13 -3.57
C ALA A 212 -11.60 -16.30 -4.54
N ARG A 213 -11.94 -15.27 -5.32
CA ARG A 213 -13.00 -15.34 -6.34
C ARG A 213 -12.71 -16.36 -7.43
N THR A 214 -11.45 -16.53 -7.82
CA THR A 214 -11.07 -17.47 -8.89
C THR A 214 -11.04 -18.92 -8.42
N VAL A 215 -10.88 -19.16 -7.12
CA VAL A 215 -10.90 -20.50 -6.51
C VAL A 215 -12.30 -20.85 -5.98
N GLY A 216 -13.22 -19.88 -5.95
CA GLY A 216 -14.59 -20.09 -5.43
C GLY A 216 -14.64 -20.15 -3.89
N THR A 217 -13.57 -19.78 -3.22
CA THR A 217 -13.55 -19.61 -1.76
C THR A 217 -14.13 -18.24 -1.36
N GLY A 218 -14.75 -18.17 -0.20
CA GLY A 218 -15.26 -16.88 0.32
C GLY A 218 -14.15 -15.84 0.42
N THR A 219 -14.51 -14.56 0.26
CA THR A 219 -13.53 -13.46 0.38
C THR A 219 -12.86 -13.48 1.74
N PRO A 220 -11.52 -13.57 1.80
CA PRO A 220 -10.81 -13.59 3.07
C PRO A 220 -11.06 -12.28 3.82
N ALA A 221 -11.22 -12.39 5.13
CA ALA A 221 -11.28 -11.22 5.98
C ALA A 221 -9.90 -10.55 6.01
N PHE A 222 -9.85 -9.24 5.76
CA PHE A 222 -8.65 -8.47 6.05
C PHE A 222 -8.53 -8.39 7.58
N THR A 223 -7.69 -9.25 8.15
CA THR A 223 -7.40 -9.25 9.58
C THR A 223 -6.00 -8.71 9.78
N TRP A 224 -5.90 -7.60 10.48
CA TRP A 224 -4.64 -6.95 10.80
C TRP A 224 -4.55 -6.74 12.30
N THR A 225 -3.47 -7.18 12.93
CA THR A 225 -3.25 -7.02 14.36
C THR A 225 -1.80 -6.59 14.62
N LEU A 226 -1.64 -5.52 15.38
CA LEU A 226 -0.32 -5.08 15.82
C LEU A 226 0.01 -5.67 17.19
N PRO A 227 1.29 -5.97 17.46
CA PRO A 227 1.72 -6.40 18.78
C PRO A 227 1.52 -5.27 19.80
N GLU A 228 1.15 -5.62 21.02
CA GLU A 228 0.90 -4.65 22.11
C GLU A 228 2.08 -3.71 22.35
N GLY A 229 3.31 -4.20 22.15
CA GLY A 229 4.53 -3.39 22.26
C GLY A 229 4.62 -2.21 21.28
N MET A 230 3.81 -2.18 20.21
CA MET A 230 3.81 -1.07 19.25
C MET A 230 3.37 0.26 19.86
N VAL A 231 2.60 0.22 20.96
CA VAL A 231 2.22 1.42 21.72
C VAL A 231 3.46 2.16 22.25
N TRP A 232 4.46 1.44 22.73
CA TRP A 232 5.70 2.05 23.18
C TRP A 232 6.50 2.69 22.04
N ALA A 233 6.47 2.08 20.86
CA ALA A 233 7.06 2.68 19.67
C ALA A 233 6.32 3.97 19.28
N PHE A 234 4.99 3.99 19.37
CA PHE A 234 4.16 5.18 19.13
C PHE A 234 4.50 6.31 20.12
N ILE A 235 4.55 5.98 21.41
CA ILE A 235 4.90 6.96 22.48
C ILE A 235 6.33 7.48 22.27
N GLY A 236 7.29 6.60 22.00
CA GLY A 236 8.68 6.94 21.76
C GLY A 236 8.88 7.82 20.53
N ALA A 237 8.21 7.49 19.41
CA ALA A 237 8.24 8.30 18.20
C ALA A 237 7.59 9.67 18.40
N GLY A 238 6.46 9.72 19.13
CA GLY A 238 5.79 10.96 19.50
C GLY A 238 6.67 11.87 20.39
N ALA A 239 7.30 11.29 21.41
CA ALA A 239 8.23 12.02 22.28
C ALA A 239 9.44 12.54 21.48
N ALA A 240 10.01 11.73 20.58
CA ALA A 240 11.11 12.16 19.72
C ALA A 240 10.68 13.26 18.73
N ALA A 241 9.45 13.21 18.20
CA ALA A 241 8.92 14.25 17.31
C ALA A 241 8.74 15.61 18.01
N LEU A 242 8.56 15.60 19.33
CA LEU A 242 8.46 16.79 20.17
C LEU A 242 9.82 17.24 20.71
N ALA A 243 10.89 16.49 20.49
CA ALA A 243 12.22 16.82 21.01
C ALA A 243 12.71 18.17 20.42
N PRO A 244 13.41 19.00 21.24
CA PRO A 244 13.95 20.29 20.79
C PRO A 244 15.11 20.12 19.79
N TRP A 245 15.72 18.93 19.72
CA TRP A 245 16.89 18.66 18.88
C TRP A 245 16.48 18.20 17.47
N GLY A 246 16.97 18.91 16.46
CA GLY A 246 16.58 18.75 15.06
C GLY A 246 16.64 17.31 14.51
N PRO A 247 17.73 16.55 14.70
CA PRO A 247 17.82 15.17 14.19
C PRO A 247 16.80 14.21 14.81
N TRP A 248 16.62 14.26 16.13
CA TRP A 248 15.66 13.43 16.84
C TRP A 248 14.22 13.76 16.46
N ARG A 249 13.93 15.04 16.31
CA ARG A 249 12.62 15.51 15.84
C ARG A 249 12.28 14.97 14.45
N LEU A 250 13.23 15.01 13.51
CA LEU A 250 13.04 14.48 12.16
C LEU A 250 12.83 12.95 12.18
N LEU A 251 13.65 12.24 12.94
CA LEU A 251 13.52 10.79 13.10
C LEU A 251 12.15 10.45 13.71
N GLY A 252 11.78 11.10 14.81
CA GLY A 252 10.50 10.88 15.47
C GLY A 252 9.31 11.16 14.57
N LEU A 253 9.33 12.27 13.82
CA LEU A 253 8.28 12.64 12.89
C LEU A 253 8.08 11.57 11.80
N ASN A 254 9.17 11.12 11.16
CA ASN A 254 9.11 10.13 10.11
C ASN A 254 8.69 8.75 10.65
N ALA A 255 9.21 8.34 11.81
CA ALA A 255 8.79 7.10 12.46
C ALA A 255 7.31 7.15 12.87
N LEU A 256 6.85 8.29 13.40
CA LEU A 256 5.45 8.48 13.80
C LEU A 256 4.50 8.32 12.62
N LEU A 257 4.83 8.85 11.44
CA LEU A 257 4.01 8.69 10.22
C LEU A 257 3.85 7.23 9.82
N VAL A 258 4.93 6.45 9.86
CA VAL A 258 4.89 5.02 9.56
C VAL A 258 4.02 4.27 10.60
N ILE A 259 4.20 4.59 11.88
CA ILE A 259 3.42 3.97 12.96
C ILE A 259 1.94 4.34 12.85
N LEU A 260 1.61 5.59 12.51
CA LEU A 260 0.22 6.02 12.26
C LEU A 260 -0.39 5.27 11.08
N ALA A 261 0.37 5.01 10.00
CA ALA A 261 -0.12 4.19 8.89
C ALA A 261 -0.38 2.73 9.31
N LEU A 262 0.44 2.15 10.19
CA LEU A 262 0.20 0.83 10.77
C LEU A 262 -1.09 0.81 11.61
N TYR A 263 -1.31 1.80 12.47
CA TYR A 263 -2.54 1.93 13.25
C TYR A 263 -3.76 2.23 12.38
N PHE A 264 -3.58 2.97 11.28
CA PHE A 264 -4.64 3.16 10.30
C PHE A 264 -5.09 1.82 9.69
N LEU A 265 -4.15 0.94 9.29
CA LEU A 265 -4.47 -0.41 8.81
C LEU A 265 -5.19 -1.26 9.86
N GLN A 266 -4.78 -1.16 11.13
CA GLN A 266 -5.49 -1.83 12.24
C GLN A 266 -6.91 -1.30 12.38
N GLY A 267 -7.09 0.01 12.42
CA GLY A 267 -8.41 0.64 12.49
C GLY A 267 -9.29 0.27 11.30
N LEU A 268 -8.74 0.27 10.08
CA LEU A 268 -9.45 -0.14 8.88
C LEU A 268 -9.91 -1.60 8.94
N SER A 269 -9.09 -2.49 9.52
CA SER A 269 -9.45 -3.89 9.76
C SER A 269 -10.60 -4.01 10.77
N ILE A 270 -10.66 -3.17 11.81
CA ILE A 270 -11.73 -3.13 12.80
C ILE A 270 -13.03 -2.59 12.16
N VAL A 271 -12.93 -1.48 11.43
CA VAL A 271 -14.07 -0.92 10.68
C VAL A 271 -14.62 -1.96 9.69
N GLY A 272 -13.76 -2.66 8.97
CA GLY A 272 -14.15 -3.74 8.07
C GLY A 272 -14.83 -4.91 8.80
N PHE A 273 -14.39 -5.22 10.02
CA PHE A 273 -15.05 -6.22 10.87
C PHE A 273 -16.48 -5.78 11.22
N PHE A 274 -16.68 -4.56 11.69
CA PHE A 274 -18.01 -4.04 12.01
C PHE A 274 -18.93 -3.94 10.80
N PHE A 275 -18.42 -3.53 9.63
CA PHE A 275 -19.22 -3.51 8.40
C PHE A 275 -19.69 -4.90 7.98
N ARG A 276 -18.94 -5.95 8.24
CA ARG A 276 -19.38 -7.32 8.00
C ARG A 276 -20.41 -7.77 9.03
N ARG A 277 -20.16 -7.47 10.29
CA ARG A 277 -21.05 -7.85 11.40
C ARG A 277 -22.44 -7.21 11.31
N LEU A 278 -22.49 -5.93 10.95
CA LEU A 278 -23.72 -5.18 10.81
C LEU A 278 -24.42 -5.43 9.46
N GLU A 279 -23.89 -6.35 8.64
CA GLU A 279 -24.43 -6.74 7.33
C GLU A 279 -24.72 -5.56 6.40
N PHE A 280 -23.95 -4.47 6.53
CA PHE A 280 -24.14 -3.32 5.65
C PHE A 280 -24.02 -3.74 4.19
N PRO A 281 -24.98 -3.36 3.32
CA PRO A 281 -24.91 -3.61 1.90
C PRO A 281 -23.62 -3.05 1.28
N TRP A 282 -23.10 -3.73 0.27
CA TRP A 282 -21.81 -3.35 -0.35
C TRP A 282 -21.81 -1.91 -0.90
N TYR A 283 -22.94 -1.44 -1.44
CA TYR A 283 -23.08 -0.08 -1.99
C TYR A 283 -22.98 1.01 -0.92
N ILE A 284 -23.46 0.75 0.31
CA ILE A 284 -23.32 1.69 1.44
C ILE A 284 -21.85 1.83 1.83
N ARG A 285 -21.09 0.73 1.83
CA ARG A 285 -19.66 0.74 2.13
C ARG A 285 -18.88 1.58 1.11
N TRP A 286 -19.20 1.40 -0.18
CA TRP A 286 -18.59 2.18 -1.25
C TRP A 286 -18.99 3.64 -1.22
N LEU A 287 -20.28 3.94 -0.95
CA LEU A 287 -20.75 5.30 -0.81
C LEU A 287 -20.07 6.02 0.36
N ALA A 288 -19.95 5.37 1.53
CA ALA A 288 -19.26 5.92 2.68
C ALA A 288 -17.77 6.20 2.35
N ALA A 289 -17.09 5.27 1.68
CA ALA A 289 -15.71 5.46 1.25
C ALA A 289 -15.57 6.61 0.24
N LEU A 290 -16.49 6.70 -0.74
CA LEU A 290 -16.48 7.76 -1.73
C LEU A 290 -16.68 9.15 -1.08
N VAL A 291 -17.68 9.28 -0.21
CA VAL A 291 -17.96 10.54 0.50
C VAL A 291 -16.79 10.93 1.40
N ALA A 292 -16.18 9.94 2.07
CA ALA A 292 -14.99 10.16 2.90
C ALA A 292 -13.79 10.67 2.07
N VAL A 293 -13.64 10.26 0.82
CA VAL A 293 -12.54 10.70 -0.06
C VAL A 293 -12.82 12.06 -0.71
N VAL A 294 -14.07 12.31 -1.11
CA VAL A 294 -14.42 13.52 -1.87
C VAL A 294 -14.48 14.76 -1.00
N TRP A 295 -14.84 14.63 0.27
CA TRP A 295 -14.99 15.79 1.16
C TRP A 295 -13.82 15.89 2.17
N PRO A 296 -12.84 16.80 1.96
CA PRO A 296 -11.61 16.86 2.75
C PRO A 296 -11.78 16.94 4.27
N PRO A 297 -12.72 17.73 4.83
CA PRO A 297 -12.92 17.74 6.28
C PRO A 297 -13.35 16.37 6.83
N LEU A 298 -14.19 15.66 6.08
CA LEU A 298 -14.63 14.31 6.45
C LEU A 298 -13.50 13.30 6.28
N THR A 299 -12.68 13.45 5.23
CA THR A 299 -11.47 12.60 5.03
C THR A 299 -10.57 12.67 6.27
N LEU A 300 -10.28 13.88 6.75
CA LEU A 300 -9.43 14.08 7.92
C LEU A 300 -10.06 13.43 9.17
N LEU A 301 -11.37 13.64 9.38
CA LEU A 301 -12.09 13.04 10.51
C LEU A 301 -12.08 11.51 10.44
N VAL A 302 -12.36 10.94 9.27
CA VAL A 302 -12.40 9.48 9.08
C VAL A 302 -11.02 8.87 9.24
N VAL A 303 -9.98 9.48 8.68
CA VAL A 303 -8.60 8.98 8.83
C VAL A 303 -8.16 9.06 10.29
N THR A 304 -8.35 10.21 10.95
CA THR A 304 -7.98 10.38 12.37
C THR A 304 -8.79 9.45 13.27
N GLY A 305 -10.09 9.32 13.04
CA GLY A 305 -10.96 8.40 13.79
C GLY A 305 -10.56 6.94 13.60
N THR A 306 -10.21 6.54 12.36
CA THR A 306 -9.74 5.19 12.06
C THR A 306 -8.41 4.89 12.76
N ILE A 307 -7.48 5.83 12.77
CA ILE A 307 -6.21 5.70 13.52
C ILE A 307 -6.50 5.58 15.01
N ALA A 308 -7.37 6.44 15.55
CA ALA A 308 -7.73 6.40 16.97
C ALA A 308 -8.32 5.04 17.36
N VAL A 309 -9.26 4.50 16.58
CA VAL A 309 -9.83 3.16 16.80
C VAL A 309 -8.72 2.11 16.78
N GLY A 310 -7.76 2.20 15.84
CA GLY A 310 -6.61 1.30 15.77
C GLY A 310 -5.72 1.36 17.01
N VAL A 311 -5.43 2.56 17.51
CA VAL A 311 -4.64 2.77 18.73
C VAL A 311 -5.37 2.23 19.96
N PHE A 312 -6.67 2.55 20.10
CA PHE A 312 -7.47 2.13 21.27
C PHE A 312 -7.77 0.63 21.30
N ASP A 313 -7.68 -0.09 20.19
CA ASP A 313 -7.90 -1.55 20.14
C ASP A 313 -6.97 -2.33 21.07
N VAL A 314 -5.78 -1.79 21.36
CA VAL A 314 -4.83 -2.40 22.31
C VAL A 314 -5.42 -2.53 23.71
N TRP A 315 -6.26 -1.56 24.15
CA TRP A 315 -6.87 -1.59 25.49
C TRP A 315 -8.29 -2.14 25.49
N VAL A 316 -9.08 -1.86 24.46
CA VAL A 316 -10.51 -2.22 24.41
C VAL A 316 -10.72 -3.58 23.79
N ALA A 317 -9.78 -4.06 22.95
CA ALA A 317 -9.88 -5.32 22.20
C ALA A 317 -11.26 -5.47 21.51
N PHE A 318 -11.62 -4.49 20.68
CA PHE A 318 -12.94 -4.34 20.05
C PHE A 318 -13.48 -5.63 19.41
N ARG A 319 -12.60 -6.50 18.92
CA ARG A 319 -12.97 -7.78 18.31
C ARG A 319 -13.27 -8.89 19.31
N ARG A 320 -12.81 -8.76 20.57
CA ARG A 320 -13.03 -9.76 21.66
C ARG A 320 -14.30 -9.50 22.43
N LEU A 321 -14.94 -8.35 22.27
CA LEU A 321 -16.20 -8.01 22.95
C LEU A 321 -17.34 -9.00 22.66
N ASP A 322 -17.18 -9.88 21.68
CA ASP A 322 -18.16 -10.85 21.23
C ASP A 322 -17.82 -12.31 21.54
N ALA A 323 -16.72 -12.60 22.20
CA ALA A 323 -16.51 -13.94 22.71
C ALA A 323 -17.66 -14.23 23.69
N PRO A 324 -18.48 -15.30 23.48
CA PRO A 324 -19.50 -15.64 24.44
C PRO A 324 -18.81 -15.78 25.79
N ARG A 325 -19.22 -14.96 26.77
CA ARG A 325 -18.78 -15.15 28.14
C ARG A 325 -19.06 -16.60 28.44
N SER A 326 -18.04 -17.44 28.53
CA SER A 326 -18.17 -18.78 29.05
C SER A 326 -18.87 -18.60 30.39
N SER A 327 -20.16 -18.96 30.44
CA SER A 327 -20.91 -19.03 31.67
C SER A 327 -20.11 -19.98 32.56
N GLY A 328 -19.33 -19.38 33.47
CA GLY A 328 -18.65 -20.12 34.50
C GLY A 328 -19.71 -20.89 35.26
N THR A 329 -19.88 -22.15 34.92
CA THR A 329 -20.49 -23.14 35.79
C THR A 329 -19.56 -23.24 36.99
N ALA A 330 -19.85 -22.37 37.97
CA ALA A 330 -19.47 -22.64 39.37
C ALA A 330 -19.99 -24.01 39.72
N ARG A 331 -19.12 -24.95 39.99
CA ARG A 331 -19.35 -26.07 40.87
C ARG A 331 -18.25 -26.11 41.91
#